data_7e583ef79a45ae859c8b4d56cc383baf
#
_entry.id   7e583ef79a45ae859c8b4d56cc383baf
#
_cell.length_a   1.000
_cell.length_b   1.000
_cell.length_c   1.000
_cell.angle_alpha   90.00
_cell.angle_beta   90.00
_cell.angle_gamma   90.00
#
_symmetry.space_group_name_H-M   'P 1'
#
loop_
_entity.id
_entity.type
_entity.pdbx_description
1 polymer ?
#
loop_
_entity_poly.entity_id
_entity_poly.type
_entity_poly.pdbx_seq_one_letter_code
_entity_poly.pdbx_strand_id
1 'polypeptide(L)'
;MSFAPVLDVESGISSVIGDRSFSSDPEHVAQLGRAFIEGLHEAGMAAVGKHFPGHGGVAADSHIALPVDERPLAELKARDLVPFRELAGVLNGVMPAHVTYSAFDTRPAGFSPNWLGMLRESLGFKGCIFSDDLSMTGAHEAGGPAERAKAALAAGCDMLLICNDRAAAIEVLGACQGVVNKR
;
A
#
# COMPACT_ATOMS: atom_id res chain seq x y z
N MET A 1 -12.48 -3.42 -11.39
CA MET A 1 -11.23 -3.06 -10.71
C MET A 1 -10.69 -4.29 -10.01
N SER A 2 -9.37 -4.47 -10.01
CA SER A 2 -8.67 -5.55 -9.29
C SER A 2 -7.65 -4.94 -8.31
N PHE A 3 -7.59 -5.47 -7.07
CA PHE A 3 -6.51 -5.14 -6.11
C PHE A 3 -5.26 -5.98 -6.40
N ALA A 4 -4.80 -5.89 -7.63
CA ALA A 4 -3.62 -6.53 -8.21
C ALA A 4 -2.99 -5.60 -9.25
N PRO A 5 -1.69 -5.74 -9.54
CA PRO A 5 -0.77 -6.79 -9.11
C PRO A 5 -0.15 -6.59 -7.72
N VAL A 6 0.42 -7.67 -7.17
CA VAL A 6 1.40 -7.59 -6.08
C VAL A 6 2.73 -7.18 -6.68
N LEU A 7 3.27 -6.05 -6.23
CA LEU A 7 4.53 -5.46 -6.72
C LEU A 7 5.66 -5.56 -5.70
N ASP A 8 5.42 -6.30 -4.61
CA ASP A 8 6.43 -6.57 -3.59
C ASP A 8 7.55 -7.42 -4.19
N VAL A 9 8.79 -7.04 -3.94
CA VAL A 9 9.97 -7.75 -4.42
C VAL A 9 10.31 -8.86 -3.42
N GLU A 10 10.36 -10.11 -3.89
CA GLU A 10 10.64 -11.29 -3.05
C GLU A 10 12.06 -11.22 -2.46
N SER A 11 12.21 -11.51 -1.17
CA SER A 11 13.49 -11.46 -0.45
C SER A 11 13.84 -12.75 0.29
N GLY A 12 12.97 -13.78 0.25
CA GLY A 12 13.10 -14.99 1.04
C GLY A 12 12.75 -14.80 2.53
N ILE A 13 12.28 -13.60 2.92
CA ILE A 13 12.00 -13.23 4.32
C ILE A 13 10.49 -13.23 4.60
N SER A 14 9.70 -12.63 3.71
CA SER A 14 8.27 -12.44 3.93
C SER A 14 7.47 -13.69 3.59
N SER A 15 6.93 -14.36 4.62
CA SER A 15 6.01 -15.48 4.43
C SER A 15 4.64 -15.06 3.90
N VAL A 16 4.26 -13.78 4.11
CA VAL A 16 2.98 -13.22 3.64
C VAL A 16 3.02 -12.95 2.14
N ILE A 17 4.14 -12.45 1.63
CA ILE A 17 4.32 -12.20 0.20
C ILE A 17 4.64 -13.51 -0.51
N GLY A 18 5.69 -14.21 -0.11
CA GLY A 18 6.06 -15.54 -0.62
C GLY A 18 5.92 -15.64 -2.14
N ASP A 19 5.21 -16.67 -2.58
CA ASP A 19 4.92 -16.97 -3.99
C ASP A 19 3.94 -16.00 -4.69
N ARG A 20 3.41 -15.02 -3.96
CA ARG A 20 2.61 -13.92 -4.56
C ARG A 20 3.47 -12.90 -5.30
N SER A 21 4.75 -12.80 -4.99
CA SER A 21 5.69 -11.96 -5.72
C SER A 21 6.02 -12.54 -7.09
N PHE A 22 6.21 -11.68 -8.06
CA PHE A 22 6.63 -12.08 -9.40
C PHE A 22 8.11 -12.51 -9.47
N SER A 23 8.99 -11.90 -8.65
CA SER A 23 10.43 -12.13 -8.70
C SER A 23 11.15 -11.53 -7.48
N SER A 24 12.40 -11.98 -7.26
CA SER A 24 13.36 -11.33 -6.36
C SER A 24 14.14 -10.18 -7.05
N ASP A 25 14.03 -10.05 -8.36
CA ASP A 25 14.60 -8.96 -9.16
C ASP A 25 13.54 -7.86 -9.34
N PRO A 26 13.78 -6.63 -8.85
CA PRO A 26 12.82 -5.53 -8.93
C PRO A 26 12.46 -5.11 -10.36
N GLU A 27 13.39 -5.21 -11.31
CA GLU A 27 13.12 -4.90 -12.72
C GLU A 27 12.21 -5.96 -13.35
N HIS A 28 12.40 -7.25 -13.02
CA HIS A 28 11.48 -8.30 -13.44
C HIS A 28 10.09 -8.13 -12.82
N VAL A 29 10.00 -7.71 -11.55
CA VAL A 29 8.70 -7.37 -10.93
C VAL A 29 8.01 -6.26 -11.71
N ALA A 30 8.76 -5.21 -12.10
CA ALA A 30 8.22 -4.11 -12.90
C ALA A 30 7.76 -4.58 -14.29
N GLN A 31 8.54 -5.41 -14.98
CA GLN A 31 8.18 -5.93 -16.31
C GLN A 31 6.92 -6.81 -16.26
N LEU A 32 6.88 -7.77 -15.36
CA LEU A 32 5.74 -8.70 -15.23
C LEU A 32 4.51 -7.97 -14.69
N GLY A 33 4.71 -7.01 -13.77
CA GLY A 33 3.67 -6.12 -13.28
C GLY A 33 3.04 -5.29 -14.40
N ARG A 34 3.86 -4.75 -15.32
CA ARG A 34 3.37 -4.01 -16.50
C ARG A 34 2.51 -4.87 -17.39
N ALA A 35 2.99 -6.07 -17.75
CA ALA A 35 2.23 -7.00 -18.60
C ALA A 35 0.89 -7.40 -17.93
N PHE A 36 0.89 -7.61 -16.61
CA PHE A 36 -0.31 -7.91 -15.85
C PHE A 36 -1.32 -6.75 -15.88
N ILE A 37 -0.84 -5.49 -15.69
CA ILE A 37 -1.65 -4.28 -15.74
C ILE A 37 -2.25 -4.08 -17.14
N GLU A 38 -1.46 -4.27 -18.19
CA GLU A 38 -1.91 -4.17 -19.58
C GLU A 38 -3.04 -5.17 -19.86
N GLY A 39 -2.89 -6.43 -19.43
CA GLY A 39 -3.96 -7.44 -19.58
C GLY A 39 -5.24 -7.07 -18.80
N LEU A 40 -5.14 -6.46 -17.61
CA LEU A 40 -6.30 -5.94 -16.89
C LEU A 40 -6.97 -4.80 -17.67
N HIS A 41 -6.18 -3.86 -18.20
CA HIS A 41 -6.70 -2.74 -18.99
C HIS A 41 -7.39 -3.19 -20.28
N GLU A 42 -6.84 -4.17 -21.00
CA GLU A 42 -7.47 -4.79 -22.17
C GLU A 42 -8.83 -5.41 -21.84
N ALA A 43 -8.96 -5.96 -20.63
CA ALA A 43 -10.24 -6.47 -20.11
C ALA A 43 -11.16 -5.38 -19.54
N GLY A 44 -10.83 -4.08 -19.66
CA GLY A 44 -11.61 -2.98 -19.12
C GLY A 44 -11.55 -2.85 -17.59
N MET A 45 -10.53 -3.45 -16.94
CA MET A 45 -10.38 -3.42 -15.48
C MET A 45 -9.28 -2.46 -15.04
N ALA A 46 -9.53 -1.71 -13.97
CA ALA A 46 -8.53 -0.90 -13.30
C ALA A 46 -7.60 -1.77 -12.45
N ALA A 47 -6.31 -1.44 -12.43
CA ALA A 47 -5.25 -2.12 -11.69
C ALA A 47 -4.83 -1.33 -10.45
N VAL A 48 -4.61 -2.02 -9.31
CA VAL A 48 -4.13 -1.44 -8.05
C VAL A 48 -2.85 -2.16 -7.62
N GLY A 49 -1.71 -1.46 -7.70
CA GLY A 49 -0.42 -2.01 -7.26
C GLY A 49 -0.28 -2.01 -5.74
N LYS A 50 0.29 -3.07 -5.18
CA LYS A 50 0.44 -3.24 -3.73
C LYS A 50 1.65 -4.10 -3.37
N HIS A 51 2.24 -3.92 -2.19
CA HIS A 51 1.87 -3.04 -1.07
C HIS A 51 2.96 -1.95 -0.92
N PHE A 52 2.69 -0.74 -1.33
CA PHE A 52 3.66 0.37 -1.33
C PHE A 52 4.20 0.67 0.08
N PRO A 53 5.48 0.91 0.26
CA PRO A 53 6.60 0.94 -0.68
C PRO A 53 7.22 -0.44 -0.99
N GLY A 54 6.76 -1.53 -0.39
CA GLY A 54 7.21 -2.90 -0.59
C GLY A 54 7.23 -3.71 0.72
N HIS A 55 6.45 -4.79 0.79
CA HIS A 55 6.28 -5.64 1.99
C HIS A 55 7.22 -6.88 1.97
N GLY A 56 8.00 -7.07 0.91
CA GLY A 56 8.82 -8.27 0.73
C GLY A 56 10.00 -8.40 1.71
N GLY A 57 10.43 -7.30 2.33
CA GLY A 57 11.61 -7.24 3.20
C GLY A 57 11.37 -7.48 4.70
N VAL A 58 10.14 -7.79 5.12
CA VAL A 58 9.79 -8.03 6.52
C VAL A 58 9.19 -9.42 6.73
N ALA A 59 9.62 -10.10 7.80
CA ALA A 59 9.13 -11.45 8.13
C ALA A 59 7.74 -11.42 8.78
N ALA A 60 7.44 -10.38 9.56
CA ALA A 60 6.19 -10.29 10.30
C ALA A 60 4.99 -10.09 9.35
N ASP A 61 3.91 -10.82 9.65
CA ASP A 61 2.64 -10.69 8.95
C ASP A 61 1.84 -9.51 9.50
N SER A 62 1.55 -8.53 8.66
CA SER A 62 0.76 -7.34 9.02
C SER A 62 -0.69 -7.67 9.40
N HIS A 63 -1.20 -8.87 9.10
CA HIS A 63 -2.48 -9.35 9.61
C HIS A 63 -2.44 -9.72 11.11
N ILE A 64 -1.25 -10.03 11.64
CA ILE A 64 -1.06 -10.56 13.00
C ILE A 64 -0.34 -9.56 13.90
N ALA A 65 0.59 -8.77 13.34
CA ALA A 65 1.42 -7.81 14.07
C ALA A 65 1.69 -6.57 13.20
N LEU A 66 2.25 -5.52 13.79
CA LEU A 66 2.80 -4.41 13.01
C LEU A 66 4.27 -4.71 12.65
N PRO A 67 4.57 -4.97 11.37
CA PRO A 67 5.94 -5.20 10.94
C PRO A 67 6.75 -3.90 10.96
N VAL A 68 8.04 -4.00 11.30
CA VAL A 68 8.99 -2.89 11.20
C VAL A 68 10.12 -3.28 10.25
N ASP A 69 10.36 -2.43 9.26
CA ASP A 69 11.49 -2.50 8.34
C ASP A 69 12.50 -1.42 8.73
N GLU A 70 13.69 -1.84 9.15
CA GLU A 70 14.76 -0.94 9.59
C GLU A 70 15.75 -0.61 8.49
N ARG A 71 15.54 -1.12 7.26
CA ARG A 71 16.44 -0.88 6.13
C ARG A 71 16.52 0.60 5.79
N PRO A 72 17.73 1.08 5.38
CA PRO A 72 17.88 2.47 4.96
C PRO A 72 16.99 2.81 3.77
N LEU A 73 16.50 4.05 3.71
CA LEU A 73 15.68 4.53 2.58
C LEU A 73 16.38 4.36 1.22
N ALA A 74 17.71 4.44 1.18
CA ALA A 74 18.48 4.24 -0.04
C ALA A 74 18.32 2.81 -0.59
N GLU A 75 18.27 1.81 0.27
CA GLU A 75 18.03 0.41 -0.12
C GLU A 75 16.60 0.21 -0.63
N LEU A 76 15.61 0.74 0.07
CA LEU A 76 14.21 0.71 -0.37
C LEU A 76 14.04 1.37 -1.75
N LYS A 77 14.72 2.50 -1.99
CA LYS A 77 14.72 3.21 -3.29
C LYS A 77 15.38 2.40 -4.41
N ALA A 78 16.44 1.67 -4.09
CA ALA A 78 17.19 0.88 -5.06
C ALA A 78 16.49 -0.44 -5.42
N ARG A 79 15.57 -0.91 -4.59
CA ARG A 79 14.93 -2.21 -4.73
C ARG A 79 13.40 -2.14 -4.69
N ASP A 80 12.83 -1.94 -3.53
CA ASP A 80 11.38 -2.13 -3.28
C ASP A 80 10.53 -1.06 -3.97
N LEU A 81 11.04 0.17 -4.10
CA LEU A 81 10.36 1.26 -4.80
C LEU A 81 10.49 1.21 -6.33
N VAL A 82 11.37 0.38 -6.90
CA VAL A 82 11.59 0.29 -8.35
C VAL A 82 10.29 -0.04 -9.09
N PRO A 83 9.53 -1.10 -8.75
CA PRO A 83 8.30 -1.42 -9.46
C PRO A 83 7.26 -0.29 -9.40
N PHE A 84 7.13 0.37 -8.25
CA PHE A 84 6.17 1.48 -8.09
C PHE A 84 6.58 2.70 -8.90
N ARG A 85 7.88 3.02 -8.96
CA ARG A 85 8.41 4.11 -9.78
C ARG A 85 8.16 3.88 -11.27
N GLU A 86 8.48 2.68 -11.75
CA GLU A 86 8.33 2.32 -13.17
C GLU A 86 6.87 2.21 -13.62
N LEU A 87 5.95 1.92 -12.69
CA LEU A 87 4.55 1.66 -13.00
C LEU A 87 3.60 2.79 -12.56
N ALA A 88 4.09 3.84 -11.90
CA ALA A 88 3.26 4.95 -11.42
C ALA A 88 2.38 5.57 -12.49
N GLY A 89 2.85 5.62 -13.74
CA GLY A 89 2.13 6.22 -14.87
C GLY A 89 1.02 5.34 -15.47
N VAL A 90 0.98 4.05 -15.14
CA VAL A 90 0.00 3.10 -15.70
C VAL A 90 -0.94 2.51 -14.65
N LEU A 91 -0.61 2.59 -13.36
CA LEU A 91 -1.48 2.16 -12.27
C LEU A 91 -2.67 3.11 -12.10
N ASN A 92 -3.86 2.55 -11.92
CA ASN A 92 -5.08 3.30 -11.58
C ASN A 92 -5.17 3.55 -10.07
N GLY A 93 -4.62 2.64 -9.26
CA GLY A 93 -4.55 2.77 -7.81
C GLY A 93 -3.26 2.23 -7.24
N VAL A 94 -2.95 2.65 -6.01
CA VAL A 94 -1.88 2.09 -5.19
C VAL A 94 -2.42 1.87 -3.78
N MET A 95 -2.02 0.75 -3.18
CA MET A 95 -2.36 0.40 -1.80
C MET A 95 -1.06 0.36 -0.98
N PRO A 96 -0.89 1.26 0.02
CA PRO A 96 0.26 1.23 0.91
C PRO A 96 0.15 0.10 1.95
N ALA A 97 1.30 -0.40 2.39
CA ALA A 97 1.41 -1.44 3.41
C ALA A 97 1.14 -0.92 4.83
N HIS A 98 0.60 -1.79 5.70
CA HIS A 98 0.66 -1.58 7.16
C HIS A 98 2.02 -2.06 7.71
N VAL A 99 3.09 -1.38 7.29
CA VAL A 99 4.48 -1.63 7.69
C VAL A 99 5.11 -0.30 8.08
N THR A 100 5.83 -0.27 9.19
CA THR A 100 6.64 0.89 9.60
C THR A 100 8.05 0.75 9.02
N TYR A 101 8.49 1.75 8.26
CA TYR A 101 9.85 1.85 7.72
C TYR A 101 10.61 2.86 8.55
N SER A 102 11.17 2.40 9.67
CA SER A 102 11.66 3.23 10.79
C SER A 102 12.78 4.21 10.41
N ALA A 103 13.56 3.88 9.38
CA ALA A 103 14.58 4.80 8.84
C ALA A 103 14.00 6.01 8.09
N PHE A 104 12.70 6.09 7.85
CA PHE A 104 12.06 7.18 7.11
C PHE A 104 10.87 7.82 7.86
N ASP A 105 9.98 7.02 8.44
CA ASP A 105 8.86 7.50 9.27
C ASP A 105 8.57 6.48 10.37
N THR A 106 8.12 6.96 11.52
CA THR A 106 7.72 6.11 12.66
C THR A 106 6.31 5.54 12.53
N ARG A 107 5.53 6.02 11.57
CA ARG A 107 4.18 5.56 11.26
C ARG A 107 4.19 4.51 10.15
N PRO A 108 3.26 3.54 10.15
CA PRO A 108 3.03 2.67 9.02
C PRO A 108 2.80 3.46 7.72
N ALA A 109 3.23 2.93 6.58
CA ALA A 109 3.19 3.67 5.31
C ALA A 109 1.78 4.18 4.95
N GLY A 110 0.72 3.42 5.24
CA GLY A 110 -0.67 3.83 5.00
C GLY A 110 -1.16 4.99 5.88
N PHE A 111 -0.44 5.30 6.96
CA PHE A 111 -0.75 6.41 7.87
C PHE A 111 0.32 7.52 7.85
N SER A 112 1.28 7.44 6.93
CA SER A 112 2.40 8.36 6.80
C SER A 112 2.20 9.38 5.68
N PRO A 113 1.97 10.68 5.98
CA PRO A 113 2.00 11.73 4.97
C PRO A 113 3.33 11.79 4.21
N ASN A 114 4.45 11.39 4.85
CA ASN A 114 5.76 11.36 4.19
C ASN A 114 5.80 10.30 3.09
N TRP A 115 5.31 9.08 3.35
CA TRP A 115 5.25 8.01 2.36
C TRP A 115 4.26 8.34 1.23
N LEU A 116 3.05 8.79 1.57
CA LEU A 116 2.05 9.12 0.56
C LEU A 116 2.41 10.39 -0.22
N GLY A 117 3.10 11.35 0.43
CA GLY A 117 3.73 12.49 -0.23
C GLY A 117 4.81 12.06 -1.22
N MET A 118 5.71 11.13 -0.84
CA MET A 118 6.71 10.57 -1.76
C MET A 118 6.04 9.90 -2.97
N LEU A 119 5.00 9.11 -2.77
CA LEU A 119 4.24 8.48 -3.87
C LEU A 119 3.66 9.53 -4.83
N ARG A 120 3.08 10.60 -4.29
CA ARG A 120 2.48 11.69 -5.09
C ARG A 120 3.50 12.57 -5.79
N GLU A 121 4.49 13.05 -5.05
CA GLU A 121 5.39 14.12 -5.49
C GLU A 121 6.63 13.55 -6.18
N SER A 122 7.30 12.56 -5.55
CA SER A 122 8.57 12.02 -6.07
C SER A 122 8.35 10.98 -7.17
N LEU A 123 7.33 10.10 -7.03
CA LEU A 123 7.00 9.09 -8.04
C LEU A 123 5.99 9.62 -9.07
N GLY A 124 5.36 10.77 -8.82
CA GLY A 124 4.41 11.40 -9.73
C GLY A 124 3.06 10.68 -9.88
N PHE A 125 2.71 9.80 -8.95
CA PHE A 125 1.47 9.02 -9.01
C PHE A 125 0.22 9.91 -8.93
N LYS A 126 -0.72 9.74 -9.87
CA LYS A 126 -1.94 10.54 -10.00
C LYS A 126 -3.23 9.77 -9.74
N GLY A 127 -3.16 8.44 -9.65
CA GLY A 127 -4.31 7.56 -9.43
C GLY A 127 -4.83 7.59 -7.99
N CYS A 128 -5.75 6.68 -7.67
CA CYS A 128 -6.36 6.57 -6.35
C CYS A 128 -5.41 5.88 -5.34
N ILE A 129 -5.23 6.46 -4.16
CA ILE A 129 -4.55 5.78 -3.05
C ILE A 129 -5.63 5.14 -2.17
N PHE A 130 -5.64 3.81 -2.14
CA PHE A 130 -6.48 3.03 -1.23
C PHE A 130 -5.76 2.86 0.10
N SER A 131 -6.45 2.81 1.24
CA SER A 131 -5.83 2.20 2.41
C SER A 131 -5.66 0.70 2.18
N ASP A 132 -4.75 0.02 2.89
CA ASP A 132 -4.91 -1.41 3.12
C ASP A 132 -6.09 -1.62 4.08
N ASP A 133 -6.48 -2.88 4.32
CA ASP A 133 -7.61 -3.19 5.18
C ASP A 133 -7.40 -2.64 6.60
N LEU A 134 -8.22 -1.66 6.98
CA LEU A 134 -8.14 -1.02 8.28
C LEU A 134 -8.58 -1.93 9.44
N SER A 135 -9.12 -3.12 9.17
CA SER A 135 -9.41 -4.13 10.19
C SER A 135 -8.19 -4.96 10.60
N MET A 136 -7.09 -4.91 9.81
CA MET A 136 -5.86 -5.65 10.09
C MET A 136 -5.18 -5.18 11.38
N THR A 137 -4.52 -6.10 12.08
CA THR A 137 -3.79 -5.82 13.33
C THR A 137 -2.72 -4.74 13.16
N GLY A 138 -2.02 -4.72 12.02
CA GLY A 138 -1.03 -3.68 11.70
C GLY A 138 -1.60 -2.25 11.63
N ALA A 139 -2.93 -2.09 11.53
CA ALA A 139 -3.59 -0.80 11.59
C ALA A 139 -4.00 -0.38 13.03
N HIS A 140 -3.96 -1.30 14.01
CA HIS A 140 -4.54 -1.08 15.35
C HIS A 140 -3.84 0.01 16.17
N GLU A 141 -2.57 0.30 15.92
CA GLU A 141 -1.87 1.40 16.61
C GLU A 141 -2.49 2.78 16.35
N ALA A 142 -3.20 2.96 15.24
CA ALA A 142 -3.91 4.19 14.94
C ALA A 142 -5.24 4.36 15.70
N GLY A 143 -5.60 3.42 16.58
CA GLY A 143 -6.80 3.48 17.43
C GLY A 143 -7.96 2.62 16.95
N GLY A 144 -9.20 3.01 17.25
CA GLY A 144 -10.42 2.36 16.80
C GLY A 144 -10.69 2.58 15.29
N PRO A 145 -11.75 1.94 14.73
CA PRO A 145 -12.05 2.03 13.31
C PRO A 145 -12.17 3.47 12.78
N ALA A 146 -12.85 4.33 13.52
CA ALA A 146 -13.04 5.75 13.16
C ALA A 146 -11.71 6.54 13.17
N GLU A 147 -10.85 6.29 14.15
CA GLU A 147 -9.52 6.92 14.27
C GLU A 147 -8.61 6.48 13.13
N ARG A 148 -8.58 5.18 12.79
CA ARG A 148 -7.80 4.62 11.66
C ARG A 148 -8.24 5.25 10.35
N ALA A 149 -9.55 5.37 10.12
CA ALA A 149 -10.10 6.00 8.93
C ALA A 149 -9.65 7.46 8.79
N LYS A 150 -9.76 8.24 9.88
CA LYS A 150 -9.31 9.63 9.91
C LYS A 150 -7.80 9.76 9.68
N ALA A 151 -7.00 8.87 10.30
CA ALA A 151 -5.55 8.86 10.14
C ALA A 151 -5.13 8.56 8.70
N ALA A 152 -5.76 7.55 8.05
CA ALA A 152 -5.49 7.22 6.65
C ALA A 152 -5.85 8.36 5.69
N LEU A 153 -7.02 8.99 5.88
CA LEU A 153 -7.43 10.16 5.08
C LEU A 153 -6.49 11.35 5.30
N ALA A 154 -6.12 11.63 6.56
CA ALA A 154 -5.18 12.71 6.87
C ALA A 154 -3.78 12.46 6.30
N ALA A 155 -3.37 11.20 6.17
CA ALA A 155 -2.11 10.83 5.52
C ALA A 155 -2.14 11.02 4.00
N GLY A 156 -3.32 11.00 3.38
CA GLY A 156 -3.48 11.21 1.93
C GLY A 156 -4.09 10.03 1.17
N CYS A 157 -4.68 9.04 1.85
CA CYS A 157 -5.52 8.05 1.20
C CYS A 157 -6.78 8.69 0.64
N ASP A 158 -7.23 8.22 -0.52
CA ASP A 158 -8.45 8.67 -1.18
C ASP A 158 -9.64 7.76 -0.87
N MET A 159 -9.37 6.46 -0.69
CA MET A 159 -10.37 5.42 -0.44
C MET A 159 -9.94 4.54 0.73
N LEU A 160 -10.92 4.17 1.56
CA LEU A 160 -10.71 3.36 2.75
C LEU A 160 -11.28 1.95 2.56
N LEU A 161 -10.56 0.93 3.03
CA LEU A 161 -11.00 -0.45 2.99
C LEU A 161 -11.23 -0.97 4.41
N ILE A 162 -12.38 -1.57 4.64
CA ILE A 162 -12.72 -2.34 5.83
C ILE A 162 -13.29 -3.66 5.34
N CYS A 163 -12.51 -4.73 5.53
CA CYS A 163 -12.87 -6.06 5.07
C CYS A 163 -13.39 -6.90 6.24
N ASN A 164 -14.44 -7.70 5.96
CA ASN A 164 -14.97 -8.72 6.87
C ASN A 164 -15.45 -8.21 8.25
N ASP A 165 -15.54 -6.89 8.47
CA ASP A 165 -16.07 -6.28 9.70
C ASP A 165 -17.14 -5.23 9.37
N ARG A 166 -18.41 -5.69 9.35
CA ARG A 166 -19.54 -4.83 9.04
C ARG A 166 -19.77 -3.75 10.10
N ALA A 167 -19.48 -4.03 11.37
CA ALA A 167 -19.68 -3.07 12.46
C ALA A 167 -18.67 -1.91 12.32
N ALA A 168 -17.40 -2.23 12.12
CA ALA A 168 -16.35 -1.24 11.84
C ALA A 168 -16.66 -0.43 10.58
N ALA A 169 -17.15 -1.07 9.50
CA ALA A 169 -17.51 -0.35 8.28
C ALA A 169 -18.63 0.68 8.51
N ILE A 170 -19.66 0.36 9.31
CA ILE A 170 -20.74 1.30 9.67
C ILE A 170 -20.19 2.45 10.50
N GLU A 171 -19.32 2.18 11.48
CA GLU A 171 -18.67 3.19 12.32
C GLU A 171 -17.86 4.16 11.46
N VAL A 172 -17.03 3.64 10.54
CA VAL A 172 -16.22 4.44 9.62
C VAL A 172 -17.09 5.30 8.70
N LEU A 173 -18.17 4.75 8.14
CA LEU A 173 -19.11 5.53 7.32
C LEU A 173 -19.69 6.70 8.11
N GLY A 174 -20.08 6.47 9.39
CA GLY A 174 -20.53 7.54 10.27
C GLY A 174 -19.46 8.62 10.52
N ALA A 175 -18.23 8.19 10.78
CA ALA A 175 -17.09 9.09 11.05
C ALA A 175 -16.63 9.90 9.84
N CYS A 176 -16.88 9.42 8.64
CA CYS A 176 -16.53 10.08 7.37
C CYS A 176 -17.64 10.95 6.79
N GLN A 177 -18.80 11.08 7.45
CA GLN A 177 -19.87 11.96 6.98
C GLN A 177 -19.38 13.41 6.89
N GLY A 178 -19.53 14.02 5.73
CA GLY A 178 -19.11 15.40 5.47
C GLY A 178 -17.60 15.58 5.20
N VAL A 179 -16.82 14.51 5.19
CA VAL A 179 -15.43 14.55 4.72
C VAL A 179 -15.46 14.64 3.20
N VAL A 180 -15.09 15.80 2.66
CA VAL A 180 -14.91 16.01 1.23
C VAL A 180 -13.45 15.88 0.90
N ASN A 181 -13.08 14.89 0.10
CA ASN A 181 -11.73 14.81 -0.46
C ASN A 181 -11.56 15.98 -1.43
N LYS A 182 -10.65 16.90 -1.15
CA LYS A 182 -10.42 18.16 -1.90
C LYS A 182 -9.48 17.93 -3.12
N ARG A 183 -9.62 16.81 -3.80
CA ARG A 183 -8.89 16.56 -5.04
C ARG A 183 -9.80 16.63 -6.25
#